data_90fb8f00b257bd179a2d593c6e193438
#
_entry.id   90fb8f00b257bd179a2d593c6e193438
#
_cell.length_a   1.000
_cell.length_b   1.000
_cell.length_c   1.000
_cell.angle_alpha   90.00
_cell.angle_beta   90.00
_cell.angle_gamma   90.00
#
_symmetry.space_group_name_H-M   'P 1'
#
loop_
_entity.id
_entity.type
_entity.pdbx_description
1 polymer ?
#
loop_
_entity_poly.entity_id
_entity_poly.type
_entity_poly.pdbx_seq_one_letter_code
_entity_poly.pdbx_strand_id
1 'polypeptide(L)'
;GSRLHIFSYQLDKTHTPYNITEIWSKSIRPGLSTLPLSSITINNYLADLLADAPVDNMPVYLYATAGMRLLPHAKQQAYFDAVRHWFKNQPKWRLMAAQTISGQDEGLYGWLSVNYQTGALMDEAQPSAGVLDMGGASVEVTFPVETGTVAFRPHDIKRIRLYGRTHTLFTHSFLGLGQNEVAHQFLETAPCFNQDYTLPSGEQAHANVSLCKTQVMSLINHVHQVDK
;
A
#
# COMPACT_ATOMS: atom_id res chain seq x y z
N GLY A 1 -8.17 -0.55 -5.87
CA GLY A 1 -7.91 -0.26 -7.27
C GLY A 1 -6.45 -0.42 -7.63
N SER A 2 -6.12 -0.31 -8.92
CA SER A 2 -4.75 -0.20 -9.40
C SER A 2 -4.50 1.19 -9.95
N ARG A 3 -3.25 1.65 -9.82
CA ARG A 3 -2.79 2.93 -10.34
C ARG A 3 -1.52 2.74 -11.14
N LEU A 4 -1.44 3.37 -12.28
CA LEU A 4 -0.21 3.54 -13.03
C LEU A 4 0.29 4.97 -12.81
N HIS A 5 1.55 5.09 -12.44
CA HIS A 5 2.25 6.36 -12.32
C HIS A 5 3.46 6.34 -13.24
N ILE A 6 3.66 7.40 -14.00
CA ILE A 6 4.84 7.59 -14.84
C ILE A 6 5.61 8.80 -14.32
N PHE A 7 6.86 8.56 -13.98
CA PHE A 7 7.75 9.58 -13.44
C PHE A 7 8.87 9.91 -14.43
N SER A 8 9.21 11.18 -14.54
CA SER A 8 10.49 11.63 -15.05
C SER A 8 11.41 11.99 -13.91
N TYR A 9 12.71 11.79 -14.08
CA TYR A 9 13.71 12.14 -13.09
C TYR A 9 15.07 12.38 -13.75
N GLN A 10 15.98 13.01 -13.05
CA GLN A 10 17.37 13.15 -13.41
C GLN A 10 18.24 12.30 -12.48
N LEU A 11 19.42 11.91 -12.95
CA LEU A 11 20.40 11.20 -12.11
C LEU A 11 21.59 12.12 -11.87
N ASP A 12 22.05 12.16 -10.64
CA ASP A 12 23.31 12.81 -10.28
C ASP A 12 24.53 11.94 -10.65
N LYS A 13 25.73 12.41 -10.33
CA LYS A 13 26.99 11.70 -10.62
C LYS A 13 27.10 10.35 -9.85
N THR A 14 26.32 10.16 -8.80
CA THR A 14 26.25 8.92 -7.99
C THR A 14 25.09 8.03 -8.41
N HIS A 15 24.39 8.34 -9.50
CA HIS A 15 23.18 7.67 -9.99
C HIS A 15 22.02 7.77 -9.00
N THR A 16 21.99 8.79 -8.15
CA THR A 16 20.87 9.05 -7.24
C THR A 16 19.82 9.90 -7.97
N PRO A 17 18.54 9.51 -7.98
CA PRO A 17 17.50 10.26 -8.66
C PRO A 17 17.16 11.56 -7.92
N TYR A 18 16.97 12.62 -8.69
CA TYR A 18 16.49 13.93 -8.22
C TYR A 18 15.56 14.56 -9.26
N ASN A 19 14.87 15.66 -8.94
CA ASN A 19 13.86 16.28 -9.80
C ASN A 19 12.81 15.26 -10.28
N ILE A 20 12.37 14.39 -9.35
CA ILE A 20 11.36 13.38 -9.63
C ILE A 20 10.00 14.06 -9.77
N THR A 21 9.36 13.90 -10.93
CA THR A 21 8.07 14.51 -11.22
C THR A 21 7.15 13.47 -11.85
N GLU A 22 5.93 13.34 -11.33
CA GLU A 22 4.89 12.57 -12.00
C GLU A 22 4.43 13.32 -13.25
N ILE A 23 4.58 12.69 -14.41
CA ILE A 23 4.22 13.28 -15.70
C ILE A 23 2.89 12.75 -16.24
N TRP A 24 2.43 11.61 -15.74
CA TRP A 24 1.16 11.01 -16.10
C TRP A 24 0.72 9.95 -15.09
N SER A 25 -0.59 9.83 -14.88
CA SER A 25 -1.13 8.74 -14.06
C SER A 25 -2.53 8.32 -14.51
N LYS A 26 -2.88 7.05 -14.23
CA LYS A 26 -4.21 6.50 -14.46
C LYS A 26 -4.59 5.57 -13.32
N SER A 27 -5.85 5.66 -12.88
CA SER A 27 -6.41 4.79 -11.83
C SER A 27 -7.59 4.01 -12.38
N ILE A 28 -7.67 2.73 -12.08
CA ILE A 28 -8.82 1.89 -12.40
C ILE A 28 -9.29 1.09 -11.18
N ARG A 29 -10.55 0.70 -11.19
CA ARG A 29 -11.19 -0.14 -10.17
C ARG A 29 -11.92 -1.31 -10.83
N PRO A 30 -12.09 -2.43 -10.10
CA PRO A 30 -11.61 -2.76 -8.76
C PRO A 30 -10.11 -3.03 -8.72
N GLY A 31 -9.55 -3.49 -7.59
CA GLY A 31 -8.15 -3.91 -7.48
C GLY A 31 -7.89 -5.26 -8.15
N LEU A 32 -6.65 -5.49 -8.59
CA LEU A 32 -6.24 -6.73 -9.28
C LEU A 32 -6.59 -8.00 -8.48
N SER A 33 -6.44 -7.97 -7.15
CA SER A 33 -6.68 -9.11 -6.25
C SER A 33 -8.15 -9.56 -6.16
N THR A 34 -9.09 -8.70 -6.57
CA THR A 34 -10.55 -9.00 -6.51
C THR A 34 -11.12 -9.47 -7.84
N LEU A 35 -10.32 -9.47 -8.90
CA LEU A 35 -10.76 -9.89 -10.22
C LEU A 35 -10.86 -11.42 -10.32
N PRO A 36 -11.74 -11.98 -11.16
CA PRO A 36 -11.66 -13.37 -11.55
C PRO A 36 -10.30 -13.68 -12.19
N LEU A 37 -9.65 -14.76 -11.72
CA LEU A 37 -8.37 -15.20 -12.26
C LEU A 37 -8.58 -15.89 -13.60
N SER A 38 -8.70 -15.11 -14.66
CA SER A 38 -8.74 -15.59 -16.05
C SER A 38 -7.84 -14.73 -16.93
N SER A 39 -7.24 -15.33 -17.96
CA SER A 39 -6.37 -14.60 -18.89
C SER A 39 -7.12 -13.43 -19.55
N ILE A 40 -8.36 -13.62 -19.93
CA ILE A 40 -9.18 -12.58 -20.59
C ILE A 40 -9.37 -11.39 -19.64
N THR A 41 -9.77 -11.65 -18.38
CA THR A 41 -10.01 -10.60 -17.40
C THR A 41 -8.74 -9.82 -17.11
N ILE A 42 -7.63 -10.51 -16.86
CA ILE A 42 -6.34 -9.87 -16.55
C ILE A 42 -5.82 -9.08 -17.74
N ASN A 43 -5.92 -9.62 -18.94
CA ASN A 43 -5.49 -8.95 -20.17
C ASN A 43 -6.27 -7.65 -20.40
N ASN A 44 -7.59 -7.68 -20.31
CA ASN A 44 -8.43 -6.49 -20.46
C ASN A 44 -8.14 -5.44 -19.39
N TYR A 45 -7.94 -5.88 -18.15
CA TYR A 45 -7.62 -5.01 -17.03
C TYR A 45 -6.28 -4.28 -17.22
N LEU A 46 -5.24 -5.01 -17.63
CA LEU A 46 -3.93 -4.42 -17.89
C LEU A 46 -3.95 -3.53 -19.13
N ALA A 47 -4.65 -3.95 -20.18
CA ALA A 47 -4.82 -3.15 -21.38
C ALA A 47 -5.51 -1.79 -21.05
N ASP A 48 -6.56 -1.81 -20.23
CA ASP A 48 -7.20 -0.57 -19.79
C ASP A 48 -6.27 0.27 -18.92
N LEU A 49 -5.61 -0.31 -17.91
CA LEU A 49 -4.72 0.43 -17.01
C LEU A 49 -3.59 1.14 -17.76
N LEU A 50 -3.01 0.50 -18.80
CA LEU A 50 -1.88 1.03 -19.55
C LEU A 50 -2.30 1.77 -20.84
N ALA A 51 -3.60 1.83 -21.16
CA ALA A 51 -4.08 2.58 -22.30
C ALA A 51 -3.75 4.08 -22.16
N ASP A 52 -3.50 4.72 -23.31
CA ASP A 52 -3.30 6.17 -23.45
C ASP A 52 -2.01 6.70 -22.74
N ALA A 53 -1.21 5.84 -22.15
CA ALA A 53 0.06 6.26 -21.57
C ALA A 53 1.01 6.80 -22.66
N PRO A 54 1.53 8.03 -22.49
CA PRO A 54 2.28 8.74 -23.55
C PRO A 54 3.75 8.32 -23.61
N VAL A 55 4.04 7.01 -23.62
CA VAL A 55 5.42 6.48 -23.54
C VAL A 55 5.57 5.21 -24.38
N ASP A 56 6.81 4.95 -24.79
CA ASP A 56 7.22 3.72 -25.47
C ASP A 56 8.44 3.11 -24.79
N ASN A 57 8.53 1.78 -24.80
CA ASN A 57 9.64 0.99 -24.26
C ASN A 57 10.03 1.32 -22.82
N MET A 58 9.01 1.58 -21.98
CA MET A 58 9.23 1.96 -20.59
C MET A 58 9.43 0.73 -19.68
N PRO A 59 10.36 0.81 -18.71
CA PRO A 59 10.43 -0.17 -17.63
C PRO A 59 9.20 -0.04 -16.72
N VAL A 60 8.57 -1.17 -16.39
CA VAL A 60 7.40 -1.23 -15.50
C VAL A 60 7.72 -2.09 -14.28
N TYR A 61 7.40 -1.57 -13.12
CA TYR A 61 7.43 -2.27 -11.84
C TYR A 61 6.00 -2.37 -11.33
N LEU A 62 5.46 -3.58 -11.25
CA LEU A 62 4.13 -3.83 -10.70
C LEU A 62 4.27 -4.32 -9.25
N TYR A 63 3.92 -3.47 -8.31
CA TYR A 63 3.93 -3.78 -6.90
C TYR A 63 2.50 -3.88 -6.37
N ALA A 64 2.14 -5.06 -5.87
CA ALA A 64 0.87 -5.28 -5.23
C ALA A 64 1.02 -5.21 -3.72
N THR A 65 0.00 -4.69 -3.05
CA THR A 65 0.02 -4.37 -1.63
C THR A 65 -0.98 -5.25 -0.83
N ALA A 66 -1.58 -4.74 0.20
CA ALA A 66 -2.38 -5.48 1.17
C ALA A 66 -3.47 -6.37 0.56
N GLY A 67 -4.20 -5.89 -0.44
CA GLY A 67 -5.25 -6.70 -1.06
C GLY A 67 -4.73 -8.00 -1.69
N MET A 68 -3.46 -8.00 -2.15
CA MET A 68 -2.81 -9.23 -2.62
C MET A 68 -2.25 -10.05 -1.45
N ARG A 69 -1.72 -9.41 -0.38
CA ARG A 69 -1.22 -10.10 0.81
C ARG A 69 -2.30 -10.94 1.52
N LEU A 70 -3.57 -10.57 1.39
CA LEU A 70 -4.70 -11.34 1.94
C LEU A 70 -4.98 -12.65 1.18
N LEU A 71 -4.45 -12.81 -0.02
CA LEU A 71 -4.65 -14.03 -0.81
C LEU A 71 -3.61 -15.11 -0.48
N PRO A 72 -3.96 -16.40 -0.58
CA PRO A 72 -2.99 -17.49 -0.50
C PRO A 72 -1.85 -17.31 -1.52
N HIS A 73 -0.62 -17.64 -1.12
CA HIS A 73 0.58 -17.44 -1.94
C HIS A 73 0.45 -18.02 -3.36
N ALA A 74 -0.10 -19.23 -3.51
CA ALA A 74 -0.32 -19.86 -4.82
C ALA A 74 -1.24 -19.01 -5.71
N LYS A 75 -2.26 -18.36 -5.14
CA LYS A 75 -3.17 -17.48 -5.88
C LYS A 75 -2.47 -16.18 -6.29
N GLN A 76 -1.64 -15.61 -5.41
CA GLN A 76 -0.81 -14.45 -5.76
C GLN A 76 0.10 -14.76 -6.95
N GLN A 77 0.81 -15.91 -6.93
CA GLN A 77 1.68 -16.31 -8.03
C GLN A 77 0.91 -16.47 -9.35
N ALA A 78 -0.28 -17.07 -9.32
CA ALA A 78 -1.10 -17.22 -10.51
C ALA A 78 -1.51 -15.88 -11.14
N TYR A 79 -1.82 -14.85 -10.32
CA TYR A 79 -2.03 -13.49 -10.84
C TYR A 79 -0.77 -12.94 -11.51
N PHE A 80 0.40 -13.06 -10.84
CA PHE A 80 1.64 -12.53 -11.40
C PHE A 80 2.11 -13.29 -12.64
N ASP A 81 1.83 -14.60 -12.75
CA ASP A 81 2.11 -15.35 -13.96
C ASP A 81 1.25 -14.88 -15.14
N ALA A 82 -0.04 -14.59 -14.91
CA ALA A 82 -0.91 -13.99 -15.91
C ALA A 82 -0.42 -12.60 -16.33
N VAL A 83 -0.01 -11.76 -15.38
CA VAL A 83 0.60 -10.44 -15.62
C VAL A 83 1.86 -10.58 -16.48
N ARG A 84 2.80 -11.44 -16.07
CA ARG A 84 4.05 -11.68 -16.83
C ARG A 84 3.78 -12.18 -18.25
N HIS A 85 2.78 -13.06 -18.38
CA HIS A 85 2.39 -13.58 -19.69
C HIS A 85 1.87 -12.46 -20.60
N TRP A 86 1.02 -11.58 -20.09
CA TRP A 86 0.51 -10.44 -20.84
C TRP A 86 1.64 -9.52 -21.32
N PHE A 87 2.55 -9.12 -20.41
CA PHE A 87 3.66 -8.22 -20.74
C PHE A 87 4.64 -8.77 -21.79
N LYS A 88 4.79 -10.09 -21.93
CA LYS A 88 5.65 -10.70 -22.97
C LYS A 88 5.26 -10.28 -24.40
N ASN A 89 3.99 -9.94 -24.60
CA ASN A 89 3.43 -9.57 -25.89
C ASN A 89 3.21 -8.05 -26.04
N GLN A 90 3.80 -7.24 -25.16
CA GLN A 90 3.64 -5.78 -25.15
C GLN A 90 4.95 -5.08 -25.55
N PRO A 91 5.08 -4.58 -26.79
CA PRO A 91 6.33 -3.95 -27.23
C PRO A 91 6.60 -2.60 -26.55
N LYS A 92 5.55 -1.92 -26.08
CA LYS A 92 5.65 -0.61 -25.42
C LYS A 92 6.16 -0.69 -23.97
N TRP A 93 6.12 -1.88 -23.36
CA TRP A 93 6.33 -2.04 -21.94
C TRP A 93 7.32 -3.14 -21.63
N ARG A 94 8.30 -2.84 -20.79
CA ARG A 94 9.27 -3.84 -20.33
C ARG A 94 9.05 -4.11 -18.84
N LEU A 95 8.39 -5.21 -18.52
CA LEU A 95 8.16 -5.60 -17.14
C LEU A 95 9.47 -5.96 -16.44
N MET A 96 9.84 -5.20 -15.44
CA MET A 96 11.04 -5.42 -14.62
C MET A 96 10.75 -6.24 -13.38
N ALA A 97 9.58 -6.01 -12.75
CA ALA A 97 9.13 -6.75 -11.59
C ALA A 97 7.60 -6.83 -11.56
N ALA A 98 7.07 -7.97 -11.08
CA ALA A 98 5.67 -8.14 -10.71
C ALA A 98 5.62 -9.00 -9.45
N GLN A 99 5.29 -8.38 -8.31
CA GLN A 99 5.32 -9.04 -7.01
C GLN A 99 4.46 -8.34 -5.98
N THR A 100 4.12 -9.06 -4.91
CA THR A 100 3.58 -8.47 -3.69
C THR A 100 4.74 -7.91 -2.87
N ILE A 101 4.64 -6.66 -2.43
CA ILE A 101 5.60 -6.07 -1.49
C ILE A 101 5.16 -6.33 -0.05
N SER A 102 6.12 -6.34 0.87
CA SER A 102 5.82 -6.43 2.30
C SER A 102 5.13 -5.15 2.78
N GLY A 103 4.36 -5.25 3.87
CA GLY A 103 3.75 -4.05 4.46
C GLY A 103 4.78 -3.05 4.98
N GLN A 104 5.94 -3.54 5.41
CA GLN A 104 7.05 -2.68 5.82
C GLN A 104 7.67 -1.93 4.64
N ASP A 105 7.78 -2.56 3.47
CA ASP A 105 8.26 -1.89 2.27
C ASP A 105 7.23 -0.89 1.76
N GLU A 106 5.92 -1.20 1.85
CA GLU A 106 4.84 -0.27 1.55
C GLU A 106 4.93 0.99 2.43
N GLY A 107 5.03 0.81 3.75
CA GLY A 107 5.22 1.93 4.68
C GLY A 107 6.50 2.72 4.43
N LEU A 108 7.61 2.02 4.13
CA LEU A 108 8.87 2.67 3.76
C LEU A 108 8.73 3.52 2.49
N TYR A 109 8.07 3.02 1.45
CA TYR A 109 7.88 3.76 0.21
C TYR A 109 6.96 4.97 0.39
N GLY A 110 5.92 4.84 1.22
CA GLY A 110 5.08 5.97 1.63
C GLY A 110 5.90 7.05 2.35
N TRP A 111 6.74 6.65 3.30
CA TRP A 111 7.61 7.57 4.02
C TRP A 111 8.61 8.28 3.10
N LEU A 112 9.23 7.53 2.17
CA LEU A 112 10.15 8.11 1.17
C LEU A 112 9.44 9.13 0.29
N SER A 113 8.25 8.83 -0.19
CA SER A 113 7.47 9.71 -1.06
C SER A 113 7.15 11.04 -0.38
N VAL A 114 6.62 11.01 0.85
CA VAL A 114 6.27 12.21 1.61
C VAL A 114 7.51 13.06 1.90
N ASN A 115 8.58 12.43 2.40
CA ASN A 115 9.77 13.17 2.81
C ASN A 115 10.63 13.63 1.62
N TYR A 116 10.50 13.00 0.45
CA TYR A 116 11.04 13.54 -0.79
C TYR A 116 10.29 14.81 -1.23
N GLN A 117 8.94 14.76 -1.24
CA GLN A 117 8.11 15.90 -1.67
C GLN A 117 8.26 17.12 -0.76
N THR A 118 8.43 16.90 0.54
CA THR A 118 8.68 17.98 1.50
C THR A 118 10.12 18.50 1.49
N GLY A 119 11.06 17.82 0.80
CA GLY A 119 12.47 18.17 0.79
C GLY A 119 13.28 17.62 1.98
N ALA A 120 12.64 17.00 2.96
CA ALA A 120 13.28 16.53 4.19
C ALA A 120 14.34 15.43 3.97
N LEU A 121 14.30 14.71 2.83
CA LEU A 121 15.34 13.76 2.48
C LEU A 121 16.65 14.42 2.03
N MET A 122 16.58 15.63 1.50
CA MET A 122 17.72 16.34 0.90
C MET A 122 18.26 17.46 1.78
N ASP A 123 17.43 18.04 2.65
CA ASP A 123 17.80 19.13 3.57
C ASP A 123 17.94 18.58 5.01
N GLU A 124 19.16 18.67 5.56
CA GLU A 124 19.43 18.23 6.94
C GLU A 124 18.78 19.11 8.00
N ALA A 125 18.51 20.37 7.70
CA ALA A 125 17.84 21.28 8.62
C ALA A 125 16.34 20.99 8.74
N GLN A 126 15.77 20.26 7.79
CA GLN A 126 14.35 19.94 7.78
C GLN A 126 14.10 18.57 8.45
N PRO A 127 13.32 18.51 9.54
CA PRO A 127 12.97 17.25 10.17
C PRO A 127 12.09 16.41 9.25
N SER A 128 12.34 15.11 9.19
CA SER A 128 11.48 14.19 8.44
C SER A 128 10.17 13.93 9.21
N ALA A 129 9.07 13.89 8.46
CA ALA A 129 7.75 13.58 8.98
C ALA A 129 7.56 12.08 9.20
N GLY A 130 6.77 11.71 10.20
CA GLY A 130 6.16 10.38 10.28
C GLY A 130 4.99 10.27 9.29
N VAL A 131 4.68 9.06 8.83
CA VAL A 131 3.60 8.77 7.89
C VAL A 131 2.69 7.71 8.46
N LEU A 132 1.39 7.98 8.39
CA LEU A 132 0.31 7.03 8.60
C LEU A 132 -0.42 6.87 7.26
N ASP A 133 -0.32 5.69 6.65
CA ASP A 133 -1.03 5.36 5.42
C ASP A 133 -2.19 4.42 5.73
N MET A 134 -3.42 4.85 5.45
CA MET A 134 -4.62 4.05 5.65
C MET A 134 -5.13 3.60 4.27
N GLY A 135 -4.76 2.38 3.90
CA GLY A 135 -5.24 1.73 2.68
C GLY A 135 -6.60 1.04 2.84
N GLY A 136 -7.01 0.31 1.80
CA GLY A 136 -8.26 -0.47 1.84
C GLY A 136 -8.18 -1.73 2.70
N ALA A 137 -7.00 -2.36 2.79
CA ALA A 137 -6.82 -3.66 3.45
C ALA A 137 -5.75 -3.65 4.56
N SER A 138 -4.96 -2.59 4.68
CA SER A 138 -3.96 -2.42 5.75
C SER A 138 -3.82 -0.97 6.17
N VAL A 139 -3.15 -0.77 7.30
CA VAL A 139 -2.66 0.53 7.78
C VAL A 139 -1.16 0.40 8.01
N GLU A 140 -0.37 1.30 7.43
CA GLU A 140 1.06 1.38 7.62
C GLU A 140 1.43 2.58 8.49
N VAL A 141 2.30 2.35 9.48
CA VAL A 141 2.85 3.41 10.35
C VAL A 141 4.36 3.41 10.18
N THR A 142 4.91 4.55 9.74
CA THR A 142 6.36 4.69 9.53
C THR A 142 6.85 6.05 10.02
N PHE A 143 7.84 6.05 10.89
CA PHE A 143 8.43 7.28 11.44
C PHE A 143 9.91 7.10 11.79
N PRO A 144 10.70 8.19 11.80
CA PRO A 144 12.10 8.14 12.20
C PRO A 144 12.23 7.83 13.69
N VAL A 145 13.22 7.02 14.04
CA VAL A 145 13.54 6.69 15.43
C VAL A 145 15.01 6.97 15.73
N GLU A 146 15.25 7.51 16.93
CA GLU A 146 16.59 7.65 17.43
C GLU A 146 17.12 6.31 17.96
N THR A 147 18.36 5.98 17.62
CA THR A 147 19.00 4.75 18.07
C THR A 147 19.18 4.79 19.61
N GLY A 148 18.55 3.86 20.30
CA GLY A 148 18.75 3.63 21.74
C GLY A 148 17.62 4.16 22.63
N THR A 149 16.59 4.82 22.13
CA THR A 149 15.52 5.43 22.95
C THR A 149 14.35 4.53 23.29
N VAL A 150 14.03 3.52 22.45
CA VAL A 150 12.88 2.62 22.67
C VAL A 150 13.21 1.20 22.21
N ALA A 151 12.73 0.20 22.95
CA ALA A 151 12.86 -1.20 22.57
C ALA A 151 11.77 -1.60 21.56
N PHE A 152 11.96 -1.24 20.30
CA PHE A 152 11.11 -1.75 19.22
C PHE A 152 11.50 -3.19 18.85
N ARG A 153 10.55 -3.93 18.29
CA ARG A 153 10.84 -5.26 17.74
C ARG A 153 11.83 -5.10 16.58
N PRO A 154 12.92 -5.88 16.52
CA PRO A 154 13.96 -5.71 15.50
C PRO A 154 13.45 -5.75 14.05
N HIS A 155 12.39 -6.54 13.79
CA HIS A 155 11.81 -6.65 12.45
C HIS A 155 11.02 -5.39 12.03
N ASP A 156 10.62 -4.54 12.97
CA ASP A 156 9.93 -3.28 12.67
C ASP A 156 10.91 -2.12 12.41
N ILE A 157 12.21 -2.39 12.53
CA ILE A 157 13.25 -1.38 12.28
C ILE A 157 13.86 -1.58 10.89
N LYS A 158 13.77 -0.55 10.06
CA LYS A 158 14.43 -0.46 8.76
C LYS A 158 15.53 0.58 8.81
N ARG A 159 16.69 0.24 8.25
CA ARG A 159 17.80 1.19 8.03
C ARG A 159 18.03 1.33 6.55
N ILE A 160 18.00 2.54 6.06
CA ILE A 160 18.27 2.87 4.66
C ILE A 160 19.32 3.98 4.59
N ARG A 161 20.11 3.95 3.53
CA ARG A 161 21.02 5.06 3.21
C ARG A 161 20.58 5.71 1.90
N LEU A 162 20.26 7.00 1.97
CA LEU A 162 19.78 7.75 0.82
C LEU A 162 20.26 9.20 0.94
N TYR A 163 20.64 9.82 -0.17
CA TYR A 163 21.21 11.19 -0.24
C TYR A 163 22.36 11.43 0.76
N GLY A 164 23.24 10.42 0.91
CA GLY A 164 24.40 10.48 1.82
C GLY A 164 24.08 10.26 3.30
N ARG A 165 22.80 10.17 3.70
CA ARG A 165 22.32 10.05 5.09
C ARG A 165 21.80 8.65 5.39
N THR A 166 21.95 8.23 6.63
CA THR A 166 21.34 7.01 7.13
C THR A 166 20.09 7.37 7.92
N HIS A 167 18.97 6.79 7.51
CA HIS A 167 17.70 6.90 8.18
C HIS A 167 17.38 5.59 8.91
N THR A 168 17.08 5.68 10.19
CA THR A 168 16.57 4.55 10.99
C THR A 168 15.10 4.80 11.22
N LEU A 169 14.25 3.87 10.78
CA LEU A 169 12.82 4.03 10.77
C LEU A 169 12.17 2.88 11.52
N PHE A 170 11.17 3.19 12.33
CA PHE A 170 10.13 2.23 12.67
C PHE A 170 9.18 2.13 11.49
N THR A 171 8.81 0.92 11.08
CA THR A 171 7.79 0.69 10.05
C THR A 171 7.03 -0.60 10.35
N HIS A 172 5.73 -0.47 10.52
CA HIS A 172 4.84 -1.60 10.80
C HIS A 172 3.58 -1.51 9.95
N SER A 173 3.08 -2.66 9.49
CA SER A 173 1.83 -2.77 8.73
C SER A 173 0.83 -3.62 9.50
N PHE A 174 -0.35 -3.07 9.70
CA PHE A 174 -1.50 -3.72 10.32
C PHE A 174 -2.42 -4.28 9.22
N LEU A 175 -2.08 -5.45 8.71
CA LEU A 175 -2.88 -6.13 7.68
C LEU A 175 -4.23 -6.53 8.25
N GLY A 176 -5.31 -6.21 7.53
CA GLY A 176 -6.70 -6.43 7.98
C GLY A 176 -7.32 -5.22 8.69
N LEU A 177 -6.55 -4.17 8.99
CA LEU A 177 -7.07 -2.92 9.60
C LEU A 177 -7.26 -1.78 8.59
N GLY A 178 -7.17 -2.06 7.29
CA GLY A 178 -7.53 -1.09 6.27
C GLY A 178 -9.03 -0.81 6.24
N GLN A 179 -9.40 0.34 5.67
CA GLN A 179 -10.76 0.87 5.70
C GLN A 179 -11.82 -0.12 5.21
N ASN A 180 -11.56 -0.83 4.11
CA ASN A 180 -12.54 -1.78 3.54
C ASN A 180 -12.63 -3.05 4.39
N GLU A 181 -11.49 -3.56 4.87
CA GLU A 181 -11.47 -4.78 5.70
C GLU A 181 -12.16 -4.55 7.04
N VAL A 182 -11.90 -3.42 7.67
CA VAL A 182 -12.60 -3.04 8.91
C VAL A 182 -14.09 -2.87 8.66
N ALA A 183 -14.48 -2.18 7.57
CA ALA A 183 -15.89 -2.04 7.21
C ALA A 183 -16.57 -3.40 7.00
N HIS A 184 -15.93 -4.34 6.32
CA HIS A 184 -16.45 -5.71 6.16
C HIS A 184 -16.66 -6.42 7.48
N GLN A 185 -15.72 -6.29 8.42
CA GLN A 185 -15.79 -6.95 9.71
C GLN A 185 -16.87 -6.34 10.62
N PHE A 186 -17.19 -5.05 10.44
CA PHE A 186 -18.19 -4.33 11.23
C PHE A 186 -19.53 -4.13 10.54
N LEU A 187 -19.66 -4.46 9.25
CA LEU A 187 -20.95 -4.37 8.53
C LEU A 187 -22.05 -5.25 9.12
N GLU A 188 -21.70 -6.24 9.97
CA GLU A 188 -22.62 -7.10 10.68
C GLU A 188 -22.83 -6.69 12.14
N THR A 189 -22.21 -5.60 12.61
CA THR A 189 -22.27 -5.16 14.00
C THR A 189 -23.07 -3.88 14.14
N ALA A 190 -24.35 -4.01 14.46
CA ALA A 190 -25.31 -2.93 14.64
C ALA A 190 -24.87 -1.77 15.57
N PRO A 191 -24.07 -2.01 16.65
CA PRO A 191 -23.66 -0.93 17.55
C PRO A 191 -22.74 0.13 16.95
N CYS A 192 -22.03 -0.18 15.85
CA CYS A 192 -21.05 0.74 15.26
C CYS A 192 -21.63 1.70 14.22
N PHE A 193 -22.91 1.60 13.93
CA PHE A 193 -23.58 2.42 12.92
C PHE A 193 -24.67 3.30 13.54
N ASN A 194 -24.98 4.42 12.87
CA ASN A 194 -26.03 5.32 13.30
C ASN A 194 -27.38 4.60 13.39
N GLN A 195 -28.24 5.05 14.29
CA GLN A 195 -29.51 4.42 14.63
C GLN A 195 -30.45 4.20 13.43
N ASP A 196 -30.38 5.04 12.42
CA ASP A 196 -31.22 4.95 11.22
C ASP A 196 -30.61 4.15 10.06
N TYR A 197 -29.41 3.57 10.29
CA TYR A 197 -28.73 2.82 9.25
C TYR A 197 -29.24 1.37 9.23
N THR A 198 -29.65 0.92 8.06
CA THR A 198 -29.99 -0.50 7.85
C THR A 198 -28.75 -1.24 7.36
N LEU A 199 -28.35 -2.25 8.13
CA LEU A 199 -27.21 -3.12 7.77
C LEU A 199 -27.52 -3.92 6.50
N PRO A 200 -26.50 -4.40 5.78
CA PRO A 200 -26.68 -5.31 4.64
C PRO A 200 -27.48 -6.57 4.97
N SER A 201 -27.47 -7.02 6.24
CA SER A 201 -28.28 -8.12 6.77
C SER A 201 -29.78 -7.79 6.86
N GLY A 202 -30.16 -6.52 6.73
CA GLY A 202 -31.53 -6.02 6.96
C GLY A 202 -31.82 -5.64 8.42
N GLU A 203 -30.89 -5.81 9.32
CA GLU A 203 -31.02 -5.40 10.73
C GLU A 203 -30.88 -3.88 10.86
N GLN A 204 -31.65 -3.27 11.77
CA GLN A 204 -31.52 -1.85 12.10
C GLN A 204 -30.36 -1.63 13.07
N ALA A 205 -29.50 -0.67 12.76
CA ALA A 205 -28.44 -0.26 13.66
C ALA A 205 -29.04 0.44 14.91
N HIS A 206 -28.35 0.32 16.02
CA HIS A 206 -28.81 0.86 17.31
C HIS A 206 -27.74 1.66 18.05
N ALA A 207 -26.83 2.28 17.34
CA ALA A 207 -25.76 3.16 17.82
C ALA A 207 -25.40 3.02 19.31
N ASN A 208 -24.37 2.26 19.63
CA ASN A 208 -23.84 2.15 20.98
C ASN A 208 -22.32 2.33 20.96
N VAL A 209 -21.86 3.54 21.22
CA VAL A 209 -20.43 3.91 21.13
C VAL A 209 -19.57 3.04 22.05
N SER A 210 -20.01 2.75 23.27
CA SER A 210 -19.25 1.95 24.23
C SER A 210 -19.11 0.50 23.76
N LEU A 211 -20.19 -0.09 23.28
CA LEU A 211 -20.18 -1.45 22.77
C LEU A 211 -19.37 -1.55 21.47
N CYS A 212 -19.53 -0.59 20.55
CA CYS A 212 -18.72 -0.48 19.34
C CYS A 212 -17.24 -0.39 19.68
N LYS A 213 -16.85 0.52 20.60
CA LYS A 213 -15.46 0.64 21.06
C LYS A 213 -14.91 -0.68 21.60
N THR A 214 -15.68 -1.39 22.42
CA THR A 214 -15.28 -2.68 22.98
C THR A 214 -15.05 -3.71 21.87
N GLN A 215 -15.93 -3.79 20.89
CA GLN A 215 -15.80 -4.72 19.75
C GLN A 215 -14.59 -4.37 18.88
N VAL A 216 -14.37 -3.08 18.57
CA VAL A 216 -13.21 -2.62 17.80
C VAL A 216 -11.91 -2.95 18.53
N MET A 217 -11.83 -2.63 19.83
CA MET A 217 -10.63 -2.91 20.63
C MET A 217 -10.36 -4.41 20.72
N SER A 218 -11.40 -5.23 20.87
CA SER A 218 -11.27 -6.70 20.88
C SER A 218 -10.69 -7.21 19.55
N LEU A 219 -11.15 -6.70 18.40
CA LEU A 219 -10.63 -7.05 17.09
C LEU A 219 -9.15 -6.67 16.96
N ILE A 220 -8.82 -5.41 17.28
CA ILE A 220 -7.46 -4.89 17.17
C ILE A 220 -6.52 -5.72 18.04
N ASN A 221 -6.89 -6.00 19.28
CA ASN A 221 -6.05 -6.74 20.22
C ASN A 221 -5.94 -8.22 19.86
N HIS A 222 -7.02 -8.84 19.36
CA HIS A 222 -6.99 -10.23 18.92
C HIS A 222 -6.05 -10.44 17.71
N VAL A 223 -6.13 -9.56 16.73
CA VAL A 223 -5.37 -9.69 15.47
C VAL A 223 -3.94 -9.15 15.60
N HIS A 224 -3.75 -7.99 16.25
CA HIS A 224 -2.48 -7.27 16.22
C HIS A 224 -1.79 -7.14 17.58
N GLN A 225 -2.44 -7.53 18.67
CA GLN A 225 -1.87 -7.52 20.03
C GLN A 225 -1.25 -6.16 20.41
N VAL A 226 -1.92 -5.05 20.05
CA VAL A 226 -1.39 -3.68 20.25
C VAL A 226 -1.25 -3.27 21.72
N ASP A 227 -1.85 -4.02 22.66
CA ASP A 227 -1.72 -3.78 24.11
C ASP A 227 -0.53 -4.52 24.76
N LYS A 228 0.36 -5.15 23.96
CA LYS A 228 1.50 -5.93 24.49
C LYS A 228 2.85 -5.33 24.18
#